data_3d5ca2b95f647349dc1ef90a97c260c4
#
_entry.id   3d5ca2b95f647349dc1ef90a97c260c4
#
_cell.length_a   1.000
_cell.length_b   1.000
_cell.length_c   1.000
_cell.angle_alpha   90.00
_cell.angle_beta   90.00
_cell.angle_gamma   90.00
#
_symmetry.space_group_name_H-M   'P 1'
#
loop_
_entity.id
_entity.type
_entity.pdbx_description
1 polymer ?
#
loop_
_entity_poly.entity_id
_entity_poly.type
_entity_poly.pdbx_seq_one_letter_code
_entity_poly.pdbx_strand_id
1 'polypeptide(L)'
;QEGANTMVLIDGLPLVSGLSTVYGLSGIPQSLIQQVEVIKGPASTLYGSEAIGGVINLITKRPENVHPFNIETYTTSWGELNVDLGAKYNLKGLQGLIGVNYFNYSNPIDDNEDGFTDLTLQHRISIFNSIKTQKNNVAFRYFYEDRWGGEMNWNSKYRGGNQVYGESIYTSRIEVFGTYNFSEQLFLQYSLNTHDQNSVYGTTSYKALQTIGFLQSVYTKSLNDHTLLLGATFRYTNYNDNTPATATEQQTSLPGLFVQDEWKLNTSQTLLSGIRYDRNSIYGDIWTPRLNYKWASKDDSTIFRLGFGTGYRVVNVFTEDHAALTGARDVIFAEAILPEKSWNVNLNWNQKLYSKYGTLLDLDLSIFKTVFSNRILPDYDTNPNQIIYSNLEGTSVTQGITFNFNSRAANGLKINIGATYIDSKIIQNNATEDPFLTEKFSGNYSISYPLYTPKITFALSGTVIGPMKLPLLGDLDLRAPNSPVINIMNFQTTFSFKEFELYAGIKNIFNFKPAANSIARAFDPFDKDVEFDANGQVVATPNNPNALSFDPSYVYYSNQGMNGFLGLRYHIK
;
A
#
# COMPACT_ATOMS: atom_id res chain seq x y z
N GLN A 1 -5.95 -2.46 -5.28
CA GLN A 1 -4.93 -2.67 -6.34
C GLN A 1 -3.81 -1.61 -6.35
N GLU A 2 -3.94 -0.51 -5.61
CA GLU A 2 -2.94 0.58 -5.62
C GLU A 2 -1.59 0.20 -4.99
N GLY A 3 -1.55 -0.76 -4.09
CA GLY A 3 -0.33 -1.21 -3.41
C GLY A 3 0.65 -1.98 -4.31
N ALA A 4 0.16 -2.72 -5.28
CA ALA A 4 0.95 -3.67 -6.06
C ALA A 4 1.99 -3.02 -7.01
N ASN A 5 1.78 -1.78 -7.43
CA ASN A 5 2.68 -1.01 -8.30
C ASN A 5 3.64 -0.08 -7.54
N THR A 6 3.53 -0.02 -6.20
CA THR A 6 4.34 0.85 -5.36
C THR A 6 5.19 0.01 -4.42
N MET A 7 6.51 0.12 -4.55
CA MET A 7 7.43 -0.60 -3.69
C MET A 7 7.54 0.08 -2.32
N VAL A 8 7.51 -0.72 -1.26
CA VAL A 8 7.73 -0.24 0.10
C VAL A 8 9.12 -0.65 0.59
N LEU A 9 9.83 0.32 1.14
CA LEU A 9 11.17 0.14 1.72
C LEU A 9 11.16 0.47 3.21
N ILE A 10 12.05 -0.18 3.97
CA ILE A 10 12.46 0.27 5.30
C ILE A 10 13.97 0.56 5.24
N ASP A 11 14.36 1.77 5.59
CA ASP A 11 15.76 2.24 5.54
C ASP A 11 16.44 1.95 4.18
N GLY A 12 15.69 2.10 3.07
CA GLY A 12 16.17 1.86 1.70
C GLY A 12 16.21 0.40 1.27
N LEU A 13 15.80 -0.54 2.11
CA LEU A 13 15.72 -1.97 1.81
C LEU A 13 14.29 -2.37 1.43
N PRO A 14 14.10 -3.12 0.33
CA PRO A 14 12.77 -3.51 -0.09
C PRO A 14 12.11 -4.43 0.95
N LEU A 15 10.94 -4.03 1.43
CA LEU A 15 9.96 -4.94 2.01
C LEU A 15 9.34 -5.70 0.87
N VAL A 16 9.80 -6.87 0.68
CA VAL A 16 9.58 -7.56 -0.56
C VAL A 16 8.12 -8.00 -0.70
N SER A 17 7.67 -7.84 -1.87
CA SER A 17 6.47 -8.18 -2.62
C SER A 17 5.81 -9.53 -2.40
N GLY A 18 4.75 -9.74 -3.10
CA GLY A 18 3.90 -10.92 -3.04
C GLY A 18 2.98 -10.86 -1.83
N LEU A 19 2.96 -11.88 -1.00
CA LEU A 19 2.09 -11.95 0.19
C LEU A 19 2.16 -10.71 1.09
N SER A 20 3.26 -9.94 1.05
CA SER A 20 3.44 -8.77 1.91
C SER A 20 2.87 -7.47 1.39
N THR A 21 2.45 -7.37 0.13
CA THR A 21 1.97 -6.10 -0.46
C THR A 21 0.74 -5.55 0.23
N VAL A 22 -0.20 -6.40 0.60
CA VAL A 22 -1.45 -6.00 1.26
C VAL A 22 -1.24 -5.72 2.75
N TYR A 23 -0.40 -6.48 3.43
CA TYR A 23 -0.28 -6.44 4.90
C TYR A 23 1.10 -5.97 5.39
N GLY A 24 2.01 -5.63 4.49
CA GLY A 24 3.41 -5.36 4.81
C GLY A 24 3.66 -4.13 5.69
N LEU A 25 2.83 -3.10 5.58
CA LEU A 25 2.93 -1.87 6.36
C LEU A 25 2.33 -1.99 7.77
N SER A 26 1.45 -2.96 7.99
CA SER A 26 0.80 -3.15 9.28
C SER A 26 1.82 -3.49 10.38
N GLY A 27 1.61 -2.95 11.56
CA GLY A 27 2.39 -3.28 12.75
C GLY A 27 3.83 -2.74 12.78
N ILE A 28 4.22 -1.79 11.91
CA ILE A 28 5.48 -1.07 12.10
C ILE A 28 5.27 -0.07 13.25
N PRO A 29 6.04 -0.17 14.36
CA PRO A 29 5.87 0.74 15.49
C PRO A 29 6.09 2.19 15.08
N GLN A 30 5.06 3.04 15.20
CA GLN A 30 5.13 4.46 14.81
C GLN A 30 6.17 5.23 15.61
N SER A 31 6.35 4.84 16.88
CA SER A 31 7.39 5.41 17.76
C SER A 31 8.80 5.31 17.18
N LEU A 32 9.06 4.36 16.28
CA LEU A 32 10.37 4.14 15.65
C LEU A 32 10.52 4.79 14.27
N ILE A 33 9.46 5.32 13.67
CA ILE A 33 9.52 5.97 12.36
C ILE A 33 9.93 7.43 12.53
N GLN A 34 10.97 7.86 11.78
CA GLN A 34 11.42 9.23 11.71
C GLN A 34 10.67 10.03 10.66
N GLN A 35 10.58 9.48 9.45
CA GLN A 35 9.91 10.11 8.30
C GLN A 35 9.51 9.06 7.27
N VAL A 36 8.60 9.47 6.40
CA VAL A 36 8.19 8.73 5.21
C VAL A 36 8.63 9.52 3.98
N GLU A 37 9.40 8.90 3.10
CA GLU A 37 9.82 9.45 1.83
C GLU A 37 8.99 8.84 0.70
N VAL A 38 8.50 9.67 -0.21
CA VAL A 38 7.72 9.20 -1.36
C VAL A 38 8.42 9.64 -2.64
N ILE A 39 8.79 8.66 -3.46
CA ILE A 39 9.35 8.86 -4.80
C ILE A 39 8.24 8.56 -5.79
N LYS A 40 7.80 9.59 -6.53
CA LYS A 40 6.78 9.47 -7.57
C LYS A 40 7.41 9.05 -8.89
N GLY A 41 6.73 8.19 -9.64
CA GLY A 41 7.19 7.68 -10.93
C GLY A 41 8.16 6.49 -10.83
N PRO A 42 8.57 5.91 -11.96
CA PRO A 42 9.30 4.65 -11.99
C PRO A 42 10.67 4.76 -11.33
N ALA A 43 10.95 3.85 -10.43
CA ALA A 43 12.22 3.73 -9.72
C ALA A 43 12.87 2.35 -9.91
N SER A 44 12.42 1.59 -10.92
CA SER A 44 12.86 0.21 -11.17
C SER A 44 14.36 0.08 -11.46
N THR A 45 15.01 1.12 -11.98
CA THR A 45 16.46 1.11 -12.21
C THR A 45 17.27 0.88 -10.93
N LEU A 46 16.87 1.46 -9.81
CA LEU A 46 17.55 1.28 -8.52
C LEU A 46 17.01 0.09 -7.73
N TYR A 47 15.69 -0.06 -7.70
CA TYR A 47 15.01 -0.96 -6.80
C TYR A 47 14.50 -2.25 -7.45
N GLY A 48 14.57 -2.34 -8.80
CA GLY A 48 14.12 -3.50 -9.57
C GLY A 48 12.60 -3.54 -9.79
N SER A 49 12.04 -4.76 -9.86
CA SER A 49 10.61 -4.97 -10.08
C SER A 49 9.75 -4.31 -8.99
N GLU A 50 8.48 -4.05 -9.31
CA GLU A 50 7.44 -3.52 -8.40
C GLU A 50 7.52 -2.00 -8.14
N ALA A 51 8.63 -1.32 -8.48
CA ALA A 51 8.74 0.13 -8.40
C ALA A 51 8.23 0.83 -9.68
N ILE A 52 7.09 0.39 -10.23
CA ILE A 52 6.48 0.94 -11.46
C ILE A 52 5.88 2.31 -11.20
N GLY A 53 5.04 2.42 -10.18
CA GLY A 53 4.33 3.65 -9.81
C GLY A 53 5.13 4.57 -8.91
N GLY A 54 6.08 4.00 -8.17
CA GLY A 54 6.93 4.75 -7.24
C GLY A 54 7.43 3.91 -6.08
N VAL A 55 7.96 4.63 -5.08
CA VAL A 55 8.52 4.03 -3.87
C VAL A 55 8.07 4.80 -2.64
N ILE A 56 7.71 4.08 -1.59
CA ILE A 56 7.50 4.60 -0.24
C ILE A 56 8.62 4.06 0.64
N ASN A 57 9.44 4.93 1.20
CA ASN A 57 10.56 4.54 2.05
C ASN A 57 10.32 5.02 3.50
N LEU A 58 10.21 4.08 4.42
CA LEU A 58 10.08 4.34 5.84
C LEU A 58 11.46 4.46 6.47
N ILE A 59 11.84 5.64 6.90
CA ILE A 59 13.12 5.87 7.58
C ILE A 59 12.93 5.70 9.08
N THR A 60 13.69 4.76 9.66
CA THR A 60 13.67 4.54 11.10
C THR A 60 14.52 5.57 11.86
N LYS A 61 14.09 5.90 13.07
CA LYS A 61 14.85 6.79 13.97
C LYS A 61 16.23 6.19 14.27
N ARG A 62 17.17 7.08 14.62
CA ARG A 62 18.47 6.67 15.18
C ARG A 62 18.39 6.66 16.70
N PRO A 63 19.10 5.76 17.41
CA PRO A 63 19.07 5.68 18.87
C PRO A 63 19.40 7.00 19.58
N GLU A 64 20.26 7.83 18.96
CA GLU A 64 20.65 9.14 19.51
C GLU A 64 19.48 10.12 19.56
N ASN A 65 18.53 9.99 18.62
CA ASN A 65 17.41 10.93 18.41
C ASN A 65 16.09 10.45 19.03
N VAL A 66 16.12 9.43 19.90
CA VAL A 66 14.93 8.87 20.52
C VAL A 66 14.96 9.06 22.02
N HIS A 67 13.81 9.36 22.61
CA HIS A 67 13.65 9.29 24.06
C HIS A 67 13.96 7.88 24.56
N PRO A 68 14.47 7.74 25.82
CA PRO A 68 14.78 6.43 26.39
C PRO A 68 13.61 5.44 26.30
N PHE A 69 12.39 5.93 26.50
CA PHE A 69 11.17 5.15 26.43
C PHE A 69 10.02 5.99 25.88
N ASN A 70 9.20 5.40 25.02
CA ASN A 70 8.00 5.99 24.46
C ASN A 70 6.85 4.96 24.55
N ILE A 71 5.68 5.43 24.88
CA ILE A 71 4.44 4.66 24.78
C ILE A 71 3.38 5.52 24.11
N GLU A 72 2.67 4.94 23.15
CA GLU A 72 1.44 5.49 22.62
C GLU A 72 0.34 4.44 22.70
N THR A 73 -0.81 4.84 23.20
CA THR A 73 -1.99 3.97 23.24
C THR A 73 -3.22 4.76 22.84
N TYR A 74 -4.12 4.12 22.11
CA TYR A 74 -5.44 4.66 21.85
C TYR A 74 -6.51 3.57 21.84
N THR A 75 -7.73 3.99 22.10
CA THR A 75 -8.94 3.18 21.97
C THR A 75 -10.00 3.95 21.19
N THR A 76 -10.94 3.24 20.62
CA THR A 76 -12.05 3.81 19.85
C THR A 76 -13.39 3.43 20.44
N SER A 77 -14.46 4.16 20.04
CA SER A 77 -15.84 3.84 20.43
C SER A 77 -16.31 2.46 19.94
N TRP A 78 -15.61 1.88 18.95
CA TRP A 78 -15.86 0.53 18.43
C TRP A 78 -15.15 -0.56 19.24
N GLY A 79 -14.27 -0.18 20.19
CA GLY A 79 -13.51 -1.11 21.03
C GLY A 79 -12.17 -1.52 20.44
N GLU A 80 -11.67 -0.82 19.44
CA GLU A 80 -10.28 -1.00 18.98
C GLU A 80 -9.31 -0.55 20.07
N LEU A 81 -8.24 -1.30 20.29
CA LEU A 81 -7.13 -0.96 21.19
C LEU A 81 -5.83 -1.05 20.41
N ASN A 82 -5.03 0.00 20.42
CA ASN A 82 -3.67 0.00 19.93
C ASN A 82 -2.69 0.40 21.04
N VAL A 83 -1.59 -0.34 21.14
CA VAL A 83 -0.47 -0.02 22.03
C VAL A 83 0.82 -0.08 21.24
N ASP A 84 1.57 1.01 21.26
CA ASP A 84 2.87 1.14 20.60
C ASP A 84 3.92 1.51 21.65
N LEU A 85 4.92 0.65 21.80
CA LEU A 85 6.03 0.81 22.74
C LEU A 85 7.33 0.97 21.96
N GLY A 86 8.16 1.92 22.36
CA GLY A 86 9.49 2.11 21.81
C GLY A 86 10.51 2.40 22.90
N ALA A 87 11.65 1.74 22.85
CA ALA A 87 12.75 1.98 23.78
C ALA A 87 14.10 1.96 23.05
N LYS A 88 15.02 2.78 23.55
CA LYS A 88 16.44 2.67 23.19
C LYS A 88 17.19 1.92 24.28
N TYR A 89 18.21 1.20 23.87
CA TYR A 89 19.10 0.50 24.79
C TYR A 89 20.56 0.64 24.36
N ASN A 90 21.47 0.45 25.33
CA ASN A 90 22.89 0.40 25.09
C ASN A 90 23.44 -0.88 25.75
N LEU A 91 23.98 -1.78 24.94
CA LEU A 91 24.54 -3.04 25.36
C LEU A 91 26.04 -3.07 24.97
N LYS A 92 26.93 -2.88 25.95
CA LYS A 92 28.39 -2.92 25.75
C LYS A 92 28.85 -2.01 24.58
N GLY A 93 28.27 -0.82 24.44
CA GLY A 93 28.61 0.12 23.36
C GLY A 93 27.82 -0.06 22.06
N LEU A 94 26.99 -1.08 21.94
CA LEU A 94 26.04 -1.25 20.84
C LEU A 94 24.75 -0.51 21.17
N GLN A 95 24.40 0.49 20.37
CA GLN A 95 23.17 1.22 20.52
C GLN A 95 22.06 0.57 19.68
N GLY A 96 20.91 0.32 20.30
CA GLY A 96 19.77 -0.30 19.63
C GLY A 96 18.45 0.37 19.97
N LEU A 97 17.47 0.07 19.12
CA LEU A 97 16.08 0.41 19.30
C LEU A 97 15.26 -0.88 19.34
N ILE A 98 14.31 -0.94 20.24
CA ILE A 98 13.27 -1.97 20.26
C ILE A 98 11.91 -1.31 20.22
N GLY A 99 11.00 -1.85 19.44
CA GLY A 99 9.61 -1.44 19.37
C GLY A 99 8.69 -2.63 19.38
N VAL A 100 7.54 -2.46 20.03
CA VAL A 100 6.45 -3.45 20.04
C VAL A 100 5.16 -2.72 19.70
N ASN A 101 4.45 -3.21 18.71
CA ASN A 101 3.08 -2.78 18.43
C ASN A 101 2.12 -3.93 18.72
N TYR A 102 1.09 -3.65 19.48
CA TYR A 102 -0.03 -4.55 19.74
C TYR A 102 -1.33 -3.87 19.31
N PHE A 103 -2.13 -4.57 18.52
CA PHE A 103 -3.46 -4.12 18.11
C PHE A 103 -4.49 -5.22 18.39
N ASN A 104 -5.62 -4.82 18.93
CA ASN A 104 -6.75 -5.69 19.20
C ASN A 104 -8.06 -5.02 18.78
N TYR A 105 -8.87 -5.75 18.03
CA TYR A 105 -10.27 -5.45 17.80
C TYR A 105 -11.04 -6.75 17.77
N SER A 106 -11.91 -6.96 18.75
CA SER A 106 -12.65 -8.22 18.96
C SER A 106 -14.15 -8.01 19.16
N ASN A 107 -14.66 -6.82 18.84
CA ASN A 107 -16.07 -6.46 19.00
C ASN A 107 -16.78 -6.46 17.64
N PRO A 108 -17.50 -7.52 17.23
CA PRO A 108 -18.21 -7.55 15.97
C PRO A 108 -19.36 -6.53 15.99
N ILE A 109 -19.41 -5.68 14.97
CA ILE A 109 -20.46 -4.67 14.77
C ILE A 109 -20.97 -4.83 13.35
N ASP A 110 -22.29 -4.72 13.19
CA ASP A 110 -23.05 -4.68 11.96
C ASP A 110 -23.96 -3.43 12.06
N ASP A 111 -23.47 -2.28 11.60
CA ASP A 111 -24.14 -0.98 11.68
C ASP A 111 -24.97 -0.70 10.39
N ASN A 112 -24.77 -1.50 9.35
CA ASN A 112 -25.53 -1.43 8.08
C ASN A 112 -26.62 -2.50 7.98
N GLU A 113 -26.73 -3.41 8.94
CA GLU A 113 -27.76 -4.45 9.06
C GLU A 113 -27.74 -5.46 7.91
N ASP A 114 -26.56 -5.76 7.34
CA ASP A 114 -26.41 -6.77 6.28
C ASP A 114 -26.11 -8.18 6.81
N GLY A 115 -25.94 -8.33 8.14
CA GLY A 115 -25.64 -9.59 8.80
C GLY A 115 -24.16 -9.93 8.86
N PHE A 116 -23.29 -9.08 8.32
CA PHE A 116 -21.83 -9.23 8.29
C PHE A 116 -21.13 -8.23 9.22
N THR A 117 -19.90 -8.54 9.58
CA THR A 117 -19.06 -7.61 10.35
C THR A 117 -18.60 -6.45 9.48
N ASP A 118 -18.90 -5.21 9.87
CA ASP A 118 -18.51 -3.99 9.15
C ASP A 118 -17.00 -3.74 9.09
N LEU A 119 -16.29 -4.23 10.08
CA LEU A 119 -14.83 -4.10 10.18
C LEU A 119 -14.24 -5.46 10.54
N THR A 120 -13.16 -5.83 9.88
CA THR A 120 -12.42 -7.06 10.15
C THR A 120 -11.88 -7.08 11.57
N LEU A 121 -12.25 -8.09 12.36
CA LEU A 121 -11.72 -8.32 13.70
C LEU A 121 -10.27 -8.78 13.61
N GLN A 122 -9.45 -8.42 14.61
CA GLN A 122 -8.02 -8.58 14.48
C GLN A 122 -7.28 -8.62 15.81
N HIS A 123 -6.34 -9.58 15.94
CA HIS A 123 -5.28 -9.60 16.91
C HIS A 123 -3.95 -9.51 16.21
N ARG A 124 -3.13 -8.53 16.55
CA ARG A 124 -1.84 -8.33 15.89
C ARG A 124 -0.76 -7.98 16.90
N ILE A 125 0.40 -8.61 16.75
CA ILE A 125 1.62 -8.25 17.46
C ILE A 125 2.76 -8.09 16.46
N SER A 126 3.54 -7.03 16.62
CA SER A 126 4.77 -6.83 15.87
C SER A 126 5.88 -6.41 16.81
N ILE A 127 7.04 -7.04 16.64
CA ILE A 127 8.26 -6.74 17.39
C ILE A 127 9.30 -6.30 16.36
N PHE A 128 9.90 -5.15 16.59
CA PHE A 128 10.97 -4.61 15.76
C PHE A 128 12.19 -4.33 16.64
N ASN A 129 13.35 -4.77 16.20
CA ASN A 129 14.62 -4.45 16.85
C ASN A 129 15.63 -4.00 15.80
N SER A 130 16.35 -2.91 16.04
CA SER A 130 17.45 -2.51 15.20
C SER A 130 18.68 -2.16 16.02
N ILE A 131 19.86 -2.55 15.52
CA ILE A 131 21.17 -2.25 16.11
C ILE A 131 21.96 -1.47 15.06
N LYS A 132 22.42 -0.28 15.42
CA LYS A 132 23.21 0.58 14.54
C LYS A 132 24.61 0.76 15.13
N THR A 133 25.62 0.54 14.30
CA THR A 133 27.03 0.83 14.58
C THR A 133 27.56 1.77 13.50
N GLN A 134 28.83 2.16 13.58
CA GLN A 134 29.45 2.97 12.52
C GLN A 134 29.44 2.27 11.14
N LYS A 135 29.60 0.95 11.11
CA LYS A 135 29.70 0.18 9.85
C LYS A 135 28.47 -0.65 9.54
N ASN A 136 27.65 -0.95 10.52
CA ASN A 136 26.60 -1.94 10.38
C ASN A 136 25.26 -1.42 10.91
N ASN A 137 24.21 -1.65 10.16
CA ASN A 137 22.84 -1.49 10.59
C ASN A 137 22.14 -2.83 10.35
N VAL A 138 21.67 -3.48 11.42
CA VAL A 138 20.93 -4.75 11.36
C VAL A 138 19.58 -4.54 12.02
N ALA A 139 18.54 -4.98 11.36
CA ALA A 139 17.18 -4.98 11.91
C ALA A 139 16.59 -6.38 11.86
N PHE A 140 15.79 -6.68 12.86
CA PHE A 140 14.95 -7.87 12.98
C PHE A 140 13.52 -7.41 13.16
N ARG A 141 12.58 -8.06 12.46
CA ARG A 141 11.15 -7.87 12.65
C ARG A 141 10.45 -9.21 12.73
N TYR A 142 9.58 -9.34 13.72
CA TYR A 142 8.58 -10.41 13.82
C TYR A 142 7.20 -9.77 13.72
N PHE A 143 6.31 -10.39 12.96
CA PHE A 143 4.93 -9.95 12.79
C PHE A 143 4.01 -11.16 12.84
N TYR A 144 2.96 -11.08 13.63
CA TYR A 144 1.88 -12.06 13.68
C TYR A 144 0.54 -11.34 13.67
N GLU A 145 -0.39 -11.86 12.88
CA GLU A 145 -1.76 -11.37 12.80
C GLU A 145 -2.73 -12.54 12.68
N ASP A 146 -3.79 -12.49 13.49
CA ASP A 146 -5.00 -13.28 13.40
C ASP A 146 -6.14 -12.33 13.08
N ARG A 147 -6.75 -12.52 11.91
CA ARG A 147 -7.79 -11.64 11.37
C ARG A 147 -8.97 -12.47 10.91
N TRP A 148 -10.19 -12.00 11.18
CA TRP A 148 -11.39 -12.61 10.65
C TRP A 148 -12.51 -11.58 10.43
N GLY A 149 -13.45 -11.89 9.53
CA GLY A 149 -14.69 -11.17 9.25
C GLY A 149 -15.70 -12.14 8.66
N GLY A 150 -16.95 -11.72 8.49
CA GLY A 150 -18.00 -12.55 7.93
C GLY A 150 -19.34 -12.37 8.66
N GLU A 151 -20.18 -13.37 8.61
CA GLU A 151 -21.46 -13.34 9.34
C GLU A 151 -21.24 -13.08 10.84
N MET A 152 -22.11 -12.30 11.47
CA MET A 152 -22.00 -11.85 12.87
C MET A 152 -21.86 -12.98 13.90
N ASN A 153 -22.39 -14.16 13.63
CA ASN A 153 -22.33 -15.34 14.50
C ASN A 153 -21.13 -16.26 14.19
N TRP A 154 -20.26 -15.89 13.23
CA TRP A 154 -19.09 -16.69 12.89
C TRP A 154 -18.10 -16.77 14.07
N ASN A 155 -17.49 -17.93 14.22
CA ASN A 155 -16.36 -18.16 15.13
C ASN A 155 -15.49 -19.33 14.57
N SER A 156 -14.34 -19.56 15.18
CA SER A 156 -13.34 -20.51 14.67
C SER A 156 -13.82 -21.96 14.49
N LYS A 157 -14.92 -22.39 15.14
CA LYS A 157 -15.51 -23.73 14.92
C LYS A 157 -16.14 -23.88 13.53
N TYR A 158 -16.53 -22.77 12.89
CA TYR A 158 -17.12 -22.77 11.54
C TYR A 158 -16.09 -22.63 10.43
N ARG A 159 -14.81 -22.44 10.78
CA ARG A 159 -13.72 -22.20 9.82
C ARG A 159 -13.61 -23.34 8.80
N GLY A 160 -13.82 -23.02 7.50
CA GLY A 160 -13.80 -23.97 6.38
C GLY A 160 -15.06 -24.83 6.25
N GLY A 161 -16.09 -24.54 7.05
CA GLY A 161 -17.42 -25.15 6.92
C GLY A 161 -18.35 -24.33 6.03
N ASN A 162 -19.52 -24.90 5.72
CA ASN A 162 -20.55 -24.30 4.87
C ASN A 162 -21.85 -23.94 5.65
N GLN A 163 -21.74 -23.71 6.96
CA GLN A 163 -22.90 -23.39 7.81
C GLN A 163 -22.98 -21.88 8.09
N VAL A 164 -21.85 -21.26 8.41
CA VAL A 164 -21.71 -19.84 8.71
C VAL A 164 -20.49 -19.34 7.96
N TYR A 165 -20.66 -18.33 7.11
CA TYR A 165 -19.60 -17.79 6.29
C TYR A 165 -18.66 -16.92 7.11
N GLY A 166 -17.37 -17.10 6.89
CA GLY A 166 -16.35 -16.21 7.44
C GLY A 166 -15.03 -16.36 6.71
N GLU A 167 -14.30 -15.28 6.73
CA GLU A 167 -12.95 -15.15 6.22
C GLU A 167 -11.98 -15.07 7.40
N SER A 168 -11.07 -16.03 7.50
CA SER A 168 -10.12 -16.13 8.62
C SER A 168 -8.71 -16.24 8.07
N ILE A 169 -7.84 -15.32 8.48
CA ILE A 169 -6.49 -15.15 7.95
C ILE A 169 -5.49 -15.16 9.10
N TYR A 170 -4.61 -16.16 9.14
CA TYR A 170 -3.44 -16.19 10.01
C TYR A 170 -2.20 -15.85 9.21
N THR A 171 -1.45 -14.84 9.66
CA THR A 171 -0.22 -14.39 9.02
C THR A 171 0.93 -14.40 10.02
N SER A 172 2.06 -14.99 9.65
CA SER A 172 3.31 -14.94 10.41
C SER A 172 4.47 -14.53 9.51
N ARG A 173 5.28 -13.56 9.96
CA ARG A 173 6.44 -13.07 9.21
C ARG A 173 7.65 -12.93 10.10
N ILE A 174 8.80 -13.32 9.57
CA ILE A 174 10.12 -13.10 10.17
C ILE A 174 10.98 -12.41 9.12
N GLU A 175 11.59 -11.30 9.51
CA GLU A 175 12.44 -10.49 8.63
C GLU A 175 13.75 -10.16 9.34
N VAL A 176 14.86 -10.35 8.64
CA VAL A 176 16.19 -9.88 9.04
C VAL A 176 16.75 -9.09 7.87
N PHE A 177 17.15 -7.86 8.12
CA PHE A 177 17.69 -7.03 7.05
C PHE A 177 18.71 -6.02 7.59
N GLY A 178 19.55 -5.53 6.70
CA GLY A 178 20.57 -4.57 7.12
C GLY A 178 21.46 -4.08 6.01
N THR A 179 22.38 -3.19 6.44
CA THR A 179 23.40 -2.60 5.58
C THR A 179 24.76 -2.71 6.26
N TYR A 180 25.76 -3.15 5.52
CA TYR A 180 27.15 -3.17 5.95
C TYR A 180 27.98 -2.25 5.07
N ASN A 181 28.61 -1.22 5.68
CA ASN A 181 29.47 -0.28 4.99
C ASN A 181 30.92 -0.76 5.05
N PHE A 182 31.48 -1.19 3.91
CA PHE A 182 32.91 -1.53 3.79
C PHE A 182 33.76 -0.25 3.82
N SER A 183 33.26 0.80 3.16
CA SER A 183 33.85 2.14 3.10
C SER A 183 32.74 3.17 2.92
N GLU A 184 33.08 4.46 2.83
CA GLU A 184 32.13 5.53 2.46
C GLU A 184 31.57 5.36 1.04
N GLN A 185 32.27 4.62 0.18
CA GLN A 185 31.92 4.43 -1.22
C GLN A 185 31.26 3.09 -1.51
N LEU A 186 31.50 2.07 -0.69
CA LEU A 186 31.03 0.70 -0.93
C LEU A 186 30.24 0.18 0.25
N PHE A 187 29.01 -0.22 -0.02
CA PHE A 187 28.16 -0.89 0.96
C PHE A 187 27.46 -2.12 0.39
N LEU A 188 27.07 -3.02 1.27
CA LEU A 188 26.25 -4.19 1.01
C LEU A 188 24.94 -4.07 1.78
N GLN A 189 23.84 -4.24 1.08
CA GLN A 189 22.52 -4.41 1.65
C GLN A 189 22.10 -5.87 1.56
N TYR A 190 21.44 -6.37 2.59
CA TYR A 190 20.96 -7.74 2.64
C TYR A 190 19.62 -7.84 3.36
N SER A 191 18.78 -8.76 2.91
CA SER A 191 17.57 -9.15 3.63
C SER A 191 17.24 -10.63 3.44
N LEU A 192 16.64 -11.20 4.47
CA LEU A 192 15.99 -12.50 4.46
C LEU A 192 14.63 -12.35 5.10
N ASN A 193 13.58 -12.75 4.41
CA ASN A 193 12.24 -12.75 4.98
C ASN A 193 11.50 -14.03 4.66
N THR A 194 10.65 -14.45 5.59
CA THR A 194 9.74 -15.57 5.44
C THR A 194 8.35 -15.11 5.83
N HIS A 195 7.37 -15.40 4.99
CA HIS A 195 5.97 -15.09 5.17
C HIS A 195 5.15 -16.36 5.03
N ASP A 196 4.45 -16.74 6.09
CA ASP A 196 3.51 -17.84 6.14
C ASP A 196 2.10 -17.30 6.30
N GLN A 197 1.21 -17.68 5.39
CA GLN A 197 -0.20 -17.29 5.40
C GLN A 197 -1.08 -18.53 5.35
N ASN A 198 -2.05 -18.61 6.26
CA ASN A 198 -3.06 -19.66 6.31
C ASN A 198 -4.45 -19.01 6.39
N SER A 199 -5.11 -18.93 5.26
CA SER A 199 -6.40 -18.26 5.11
C SER A 199 -7.49 -19.25 4.73
N VAL A 200 -8.71 -18.94 5.14
CA VAL A 200 -9.92 -19.65 4.71
C VAL A 200 -11.01 -18.62 4.46
N TYR A 201 -11.66 -18.70 3.32
CA TYR A 201 -12.74 -17.83 2.87
C TYR A 201 -13.96 -18.72 2.60
N GLY A 202 -14.95 -18.73 3.52
CA GLY A 202 -16.02 -19.70 3.51
C GLY A 202 -15.47 -21.13 3.53
N THR A 203 -15.61 -21.87 2.42
CA THR A 203 -15.06 -23.22 2.23
C THR A 203 -13.69 -23.22 1.51
N THR A 204 -13.29 -22.10 0.91
CA THR A 204 -12.06 -21.98 0.11
C THR A 204 -10.84 -21.80 1.00
N SER A 205 -9.86 -22.69 0.91
CA SER A 205 -8.62 -22.64 1.67
C SER A 205 -7.50 -22.03 0.82
N TYR A 206 -6.78 -21.06 1.36
CA TYR A 206 -5.56 -20.54 0.78
C TYR A 206 -4.42 -20.61 1.79
N LYS A 207 -3.39 -21.40 1.46
CA LYS A 207 -2.18 -21.56 2.27
C LYS A 207 -0.99 -21.22 1.40
N ALA A 208 -0.16 -20.29 1.85
CA ALA A 208 0.99 -19.85 1.09
C ALA A 208 2.21 -19.64 1.98
N LEU A 209 3.37 -20.06 1.48
CA LEU A 209 4.67 -19.85 2.10
C LEU A 209 5.60 -19.17 1.10
N GLN A 210 6.16 -18.03 1.49
CA GLN A 210 7.14 -17.31 0.69
C GLN A 210 8.41 -17.06 1.49
N THR A 211 9.56 -17.38 0.91
CA THR A 211 10.88 -17.04 1.47
C THR A 211 11.67 -16.27 0.43
N ILE A 212 12.23 -15.12 0.81
CA ILE A 212 13.00 -14.25 -0.08
C ILE A 212 14.33 -13.91 0.56
N GLY A 213 15.40 -14.18 -0.18
CA GLY A 213 16.75 -13.69 0.10
C GLY A 213 17.12 -12.59 -0.89
N PHE A 214 17.68 -11.50 -0.40
CA PHE A 214 18.12 -10.37 -1.21
C PHE A 214 19.50 -9.88 -0.80
N LEU A 215 20.34 -9.63 -1.79
CA LEU A 215 21.66 -9.02 -1.64
C LEU A 215 21.82 -7.91 -2.68
N GLN A 216 22.38 -6.77 -2.26
CA GLN A 216 22.73 -5.68 -3.16
C GLN A 216 24.03 -5.03 -2.73
N SER A 217 25.01 -5.00 -3.62
CA SER A 217 26.26 -4.25 -3.42
C SER A 217 26.20 -2.97 -4.26
N VAL A 218 26.54 -1.84 -3.65
CA VAL A 218 26.54 -0.54 -4.33
C VAL A 218 27.88 0.15 -4.10
N TYR A 219 28.49 0.58 -5.20
CA TYR A 219 29.69 1.38 -5.22
C TYR A 219 29.39 2.76 -5.80
N THR A 220 29.72 3.82 -5.04
CA THR A 220 29.51 5.22 -5.45
C THR A 220 30.84 5.92 -5.59
N LYS A 221 31.05 6.63 -6.72
CA LYS A 221 32.26 7.41 -6.96
C LYS A 221 31.94 8.77 -7.56
N SER A 222 32.40 9.82 -6.90
CA SER A 222 32.35 11.18 -7.43
C SER A 222 33.57 11.46 -8.32
N LEU A 223 33.34 11.98 -9.53
CA LEU A 223 34.32 12.34 -10.55
C LEU A 223 33.98 13.73 -11.09
N ASN A 224 34.56 14.80 -10.54
CA ASN A 224 34.21 16.18 -10.85
C ASN A 224 32.70 16.43 -10.74
N ASP A 225 32.04 16.72 -11.86
CA ASP A 225 30.60 17.01 -11.94
C ASP A 225 29.73 15.73 -12.06
N HIS A 226 30.32 14.55 -12.07
CA HIS A 226 29.65 13.27 -12.16
C HIS A 226 29.65 12.52 -10.82
N THR A 227 28.54 11.89 -10.49
CA THR A 227 28.44 10.91 -9.39
C THR A 227 27.97 9.60 -9.98
N LEU A 228 28.94 8.69 -10.17
CA LEU A 228 28.69 7.35 -10.71
C LEU A 228 28.26 6.42 -9.57
N LEU A 229 27.22 5.64 -9.82
CA LEU A 229 26.71 4.60 -8.93
C LEU A 229 26.65 3.28 -9.72
N LEU A 230 27.39 2.29 -9.25
CA LEU A 230 27.43 0.95 -9.81
C LEU A 230 26.84 -0.03 -8.81
N GLY A 231 25.99 -0.94 -9.26
CA GLY A 231 25.41 -1.91 -8.36
C GLY A 231 25.25 -3.29 -8.98
N ALA A 232 25.34 -4.29 -8.10
CA ALA A 232 25.03 -5.67 -8.40
C ALA A 232 24.00 -6.17 -7.38
N THR A 233 23.00 -6.89 -7.86
CA THR A 233 21.92 -7.43 -7.02
C THR A 233 21.72 -8.90 -7.26
N PHE A 234 21.23 -9.59 -6.25
CA PHE A 234 20.73 -10.94 -6.37
C PHE A 234 19.50 -11.10 -5.49
N ARG A 235 18.39 -11.53 -6.08
CA ARG A 235 17.17 -11.92 -5.33
C ARG A 235 16.85 -13.36 -5.64
N TYR A 236 16.61 -14.13 -4.59
CA TYR A 236 16.08 -15.48 -4.69
C TYR A 236 14.73 -15.52 -3.98
N THR A 237 13.71 -16.01 -4.67
CA THR A 237 12.35 -16.16 -4.15
C THR A 237 11.95 -17.61 -4.24
N ASN A 238 11.56 -18.19 -3.13
CA ASN A 238 10.88 -19.47 -3.06
C ASN A 238 9.41 -19.21 -2.65
N TYR A 239 8.46 -19.65 -3.47
CA TYR A 239 7.04 -19.44 -3.27
C TYR A 239 6.26 -20.72 -3.54
N ASN A 240 5.35 -21.05 -2.63
CA ASN A 240 4.42 -22.15 -2.78
C ASN A 240 3.05 -21.77 -2.22
N ASP A 241 1.97 -22.16 -2.91
CA ASP A 241 0.60 -22.08 -2.42
C ASP A 241 -0.21 -23.30 -2.87
N ASN A 242 -1.44 -23.41 -2.38
CA ASN A 242 -2.35 -24.51 -2.71
C ASN A 242 -3.36 -24.16 -3.81
N THR A 243 -3.13 -23.08 -4.61
CA THR A 243 -4.02 -22.72 -5.71
C THR A 243 -3.66 -23.42 -7.02
N PRO A 244 -4.60 -23.51 -7.99
CA PRO A 244 -4.31 -24.05 -9.31
C PRO A 244 -3.25 -23.27 -10.10
N ALA A 245 -2.98 -22.00 -9.74
CA ALA A 245 -1.95 -21.18 -10.37
C ALA A 245 -0.53 -21.62 -10.02
N THR A 246 -0.36 -22.34 -8.89
CA THR A 246 0.92 -22.81 -8.39
C THR A 246 0.94 -24.34 -8.35
N ALA A 247 0.95 -24.95 -9.53
CA ALA A 247 0.96 -26.42 -9.64
C ALA A 247 2.19 -27.09 -8.98
N THR A 248 3.30 -26.35 -8.88
CA THR A 248 4.54 -26.76 -8.21
C THR A 248 5.19 -25.56 -7.54
N GLU A 249 5.98 -25.83 -6.50
CA GLU A 249 6.80 -24.81 -5.81
C GLU A 249 7.64 -24.01 -6.81
N GLN A 250 7.50 -22.69 -6.76
CA GLN A 250 8.15 -21.76 -7.68
C GLN A 250 9.44 -21.22 -7.07
N GLN A 251 10.55 -21.47 -7.76
CA GLN A 251 11.86 -20.95 -7.40
C GLN A 251 12.33 -19.96 -8.46
N THR A 252 12.50 -18.70 -8.06
CA THR A 252 12.93 -17.65 -8.98
C THR A 252 14.25 -17.06 -8.52
N SER A 253 15.22 -17.01 -9.41
CA SER A 253 16.46 -16.27 -9.24
C SER A 253 16.48 -15.04 -10.14
N LEU A 254 16.94 -13.92 -9.59
CA LEU A 254 16.97 -12.62 -10.25
C LEU A 254 18.30 -11.90 -9.98
N PRO A 255 19.40 -12.34 -10.62
CA PRO A 255 20.62 -11.53 -10.66
C PRO A 255 20.40 -10.27 -11.49
N GLY A 256 21.01 -9.16 -11.07
CA GLY A 256 20.89 -7.89 -11.77
C GLY A 256 22.13 -7.04 -11.62
N LEU A 257 22.37 -6.18 -12.62
CA LEU A 257 23.42 -5.18 -12.64
C LEU A 257 22.82 -3.84 -12.99
N PHE A 258 23.29 -2.77 -12.38
CA PHE A 258 22.85 -1.42 -12.75
C PHE A 258 23.98 -0.41 -12.66
N VAL A 259 23.86 0.61 -13.51
CA VAL A 259 24.71 1.78 -13.51
C VAL A 259 23.84 3.03 -13.58
N GLN A 260 24.22 4.04 -12.81
CA GLN A 260 23.58 5.35 -12.82
C GLN A 260 24.65 6.42 -12.75
N ASP A 261 24.45 7.50 -13.49
CA ASP A 261 25.24 8.72 -13.42
C ASP A 261 24.37 9.92 -13.09
N GLU A 262 24.73 10.64 -12.05
CA GLU A 262 24.22 11.97 -11.77
C GLU A 262 25.24 13.00 -12.24
N TRP A 263 24.91 13.66 -13.34
CA TRP A 263 25.75 14.69 -13.95
C TRP A 263 25.24 16.09 -13.61
N LYS A 264 26.01 16.87 -12.88
CA LYS A 264 25.78 18.29 -12.61
C LYS A 264 26.23 19.10 -13.83
N LEU A 265 25.30 19.40 -14.73
CA LEU A 265 25.56 20.20 -15.94
C LEU A 265 26.05 21.61 -15.58
N ASN A 266 25.50 22.16 -14.49
CA ASN A 266 25.89 23.40 -13.84
C ASN A 266 25.24 23.50 -12.45
N THR A 267 25.38 24.66 -11.78
CA THR A 267 24.82 24.88 -10.44
C THR A 267 23.30 24.77 -10.34
N SER A 268 22.59 24.89 -11.47
CA SER A 268 21.12 24.88 -11.53
C SER A 268 20.55 23.63 -12.20
N GLN A 269 21.37 22.85 -12.89
CA GLN A 269 20.89 21.76 -13.75
C GLN A 269 21.60 20.45 -13.44
N THR A 270 20.82 19.40 -13.27
CA THR A 270 21.32 18.05 -13.04
C THR A 270 20.61 17.08 -13.99
N LEU A 271 21.37 16.22 -14.62
CA LEU A 271 20.87 15.10 -15.42
C LEU A 271 21.24 13.80 -14.72
N LEU A 272 20.25 12.97 -14.45
CA LEU A 272 20.45 11.63 -13.92
C LEU A 272 20.04 10.63 -14.99
N SER A 273 20.96 9.79 -15.39
CA SER A 273 20.73 8.70 -16.34
C SER A 273 21.09 7.37 -15.71
N GLY A 274 20.35 6.34 -16.01
CA GLY A 274 20.62 5.01 -15.46
C GLY A 274 20.02 3.91 -16.32
N ILE A 275 20.62 2.74 -16.23
CA ILE A 275 20.13 1.52 -16.86
C ILE A 275 20.36 0.35 -15.90
N ARG A 276 19.40 -0.55 -15.86
CA ARG A 276 19.49 -1.80 -15.13
C ARG A 276 19.18 -2.97 -16.05
N TYR A 277 19.90 -4.03 -15.88
CA TYR A 277 19.67 -5.35 -16.47
C TYR A 277 19.39 -6.35 -15.36
N ASP A 278 18.28 -7.06 -15.45
CA ASP A 278 17.93 -8.21 -14.63
C ASP A 278 17.71 -9.43 -15.51
N ARG A 279 18.15 -10.59 -15.04
CA ARG A 279 17.82 -11.88 -15.64
C ARG A 279 16.89 -12.65 -14.72
N ASN A 280 15.63 -12.73 -15.08
CA ASN A 280 14.65 -13.54 -14.37
C ASN A 280 14.76 -15.00 -14.87
N SER A 281 14.87 -15.96 -13.96
CA SER A 281 15.02 -17.39 -14.32
C SER A 281 13.80 -17.96 -15.07
N ILE A 282 12.63 -17.33 -14.95
CA ILE A 282 11.39 -17.77 -15.62
C ILE A 282 11.13 -16.91 -16.88
N TYR A 283 11.23 -15.58 -16.76
CA TYR A 283 10.79 -14.63 -17.78
C TYR A 283 11.92 -14.04 -18.63
N GLY A 284 13.19 -14.45 -18.39
CA GLY A 284 14.34 -14.04 -19.19
C GLY A 284 14.86 -12.64 -18.88
N ASP A 285 15.32 -11.96 -19.91
CA ASP A 285 16.09 -10.72 -19.83
C ASP A 285 15.18 -9.49 -19.72
N ILE A 286 15.50 -8.59 -18.79
CA ILE A 286 14.71 -7.41 -18.48
C ILE A 286 15.64 -6.20 -18.41
N TRP A 287 15.29 -5.13 -19.15
CA TRP A 287 16.01 -3.88 -19.17
C TRP A 287 15.13 -2.73 -18.70
N THR A 288 15.64 -1.94 -17.75
CA THR A 288 14.91 -0.81 -17.17
C THR A 288 15.74 0.47 -17.21
N PRO A 289 15.72 1.22 -18.36
CA PRO A 289 16.34 2.52 -18.48
C PRO A 289 15.55 3.60 -17.71
N ARG A 290 16.28 4.64 -17.24
CA ARG A 290 15.74 5.81 -16.58
C ARG A 290 16.52 7.06 -16.96
N LEU A 291 15.78 8.17 -17.14
CA LEU A 291 16.36 9.49 -17.39
C LEU A 291 15.57 10.52 -16.57
N ASN A 292 16.27 11.35 -15.79
CA ASN A 292 15.64 12.45 -15.09
C ASN A 292 16.47 13.72 -15.26
N TYR A 293 15.78 14.80 -15.58
CA TYR A 293 16.36 16.13 -15.65
C TYR A 293 15.77 16.99 -14.53
N LYS A 294 16.61 17.70 -13.80
CA LYS A 294 16.25 18.68 -12.78
C LYS A 294 16.84 20.02 -13.15
N TRP A 295 15.98 21.04 -13.10
CA TRP A 295 16.40 22.44 -13.08
C TRP A 295 15.91 23.08 -11.77
N ALA A 296 16.78 23.87 -11.13
CA ALA A 296 16.48 24.63 -9.93
C ALA A 296 16.90 26.09 -10.10
N SER A 297 16.10 27.03 -9.60
CA SER A 297 16.50 28.43 -9.48
C SER A 297 17.69 28.55 -8.52
N LYS A 298 18.44 29.67 -8.58
CA LYS A 298 19.61 29.91 -7.74
C LYS A 298 19.33 29.88 -6.23
N ASP A 299 18.12 30.18 -5.84
CA ASP A 299 17.63 30.20 -4.46
C ASP A 299 16.83 28.94 -4.08
N ASP A 300 16.81 27.92 -4.97
CA ASP A 300 16.03 26.69 -4.82
C ASP A 300 14.53 26.90 -4.54
N SER A 301 14.02 28.10 -4.83
CA SER A 301 12.59 28.40 -4.64
C SER A 301 11.70 27.80 -5.73
N THR A 302 12.25 27.63 -6.94
CA THR A 302 11.56 27.04 -8.10
C THR A 302 12.33 25.84 -8.60
N ILE A 303 11.67 24.70 -8.71
CA ILE A 303 12.27 23.47 -9.20
C ILE A 303 11.38 22.83 -10.26
N PHE A 304 11.97 22.51 -11.42
CA PHE A 304 11.35 21.68 -12.45
C PHE A 304 12.05 20.33 -12.52
N ARG A 305 11.28 19.26 -12.70
CA ARG A 305 11.78 17.91 -12.95
C ARG A 305 11.03 17.29 -14.11
N LEU A 306 11.78 16.69 -15.02
CA LEU A 306 11.25 15.85 -16.09
C LEU A 306 11.83 14.45 -15.92
N GLY A 307 10.97 13.45 -15.84
CA GLY A 307 11.37 12.06 -15.67
C GLY A 307 10.81 11.17 -16.75
N PHE A 308 11.63 10.22 -17.20
CA PHE A 308 11.27 9.09 -18.04
C PHE A 308 11.83 7.81 -17.44
N GLY A 309 11.06 6.73 -17.48
CA GLY A 309 11.56 5.43 -17.06
C GLY A 309 10.63 4.32 -17.48
N THR A 310 11.14 3.10 -17.38
CA THR A 310 10.37 1.88 -17.61
C THR A 310 10.29 1.07 -16.32
N GLY A 311 9.29 0.22 -16.22
CA GLY A 311 9.11 -0.68 -15.11
C GLY A 311 8.58 -2.03 -15.54
N TYR A 312 8.77 -3.03 -14.70
CA TYR A 312 8.16 -4.34 -14.88
C TYR A 312 7.76 -4.93 -13.53
N ARG A 313 6.81 -5.85 -13.56
CA ARG A 313 6.33 -6.55 -12.36
C ARG A 313 5.85 -7.95 -12.71
N VAL A 314 6.18 -8.91 -11.87
CA VAL A 314 5.61 -10.25 -11.93
C VAL A 314 4.37 -10.27 -11.03
N VAL A 315 3.22 -10.53 -11.61
CA VAL A 315 1.92 -10.56 -10.90
C VAL A 315 1.68 -11.93 -10.29
N ASN A 316 1.21 -11.96 -9.05
CA ASN A 316 0.58 -13.14 -8.46
C ASN A 316 -0.86 -12.76 -8.07
N VAL A 317 -1.82 -13.23 -8.86
CA VAL A 317 -3.23 -12.87 -8.74
C VAL A 317 -3.78 -13.14 -7.34
N PHE A 318 -3.51 -14.32 -6.77
CA PHE A 318 -4.05 -14.71 -5.47
C PHE A 318 -3.45 -13.93 -4.27
N THR A 319 -2.32 -13.26 -4.47
CA THR A 319 -1.75 -12.39 -3.42
C THR A 319 -2.17 -10.93 -3.56
N GLU A 320 -2.70 -10.55 -4.71
CA GLU A 320 -2.97 -9.15 -5.07
C GLU A 320 -4.46 -8.82 -5.22
N ASP A 321 -5.26 -9.80 -5.61
CA ASP A 321 -6.71 -9.64 -5.78
C ASP A 321 -7.47 -10.48 -4.75
N HIS A 322 -8.06 -9.80 -3.76
CA HIS A 322 -8.83 -10.45 -2.70
C HIS A 322 -10.06 -11.16 -3.26
N ALA A 323 -10.68 -10.62 -4.30
CA ALA A 323 -11.86 -11.24 -4.93
C ALA A 323 -11.55 -12.64 -5.46
N ALA A 324 -10.30 -12.91 -5.90
CA ALA A 324 -9.87 -14.24 -6.33
C ALA A 324 -9.85 -15.28 -5.21
N LEU A 325 -9.90 -14.87 -3.94
CA LEU A 325 -9.82 -15.76 -2.78
C LEU A 325 -11.17 -16.00 -2.12
N THR A 326 -12.16 -15.13 -2.32
CA THR A 326 -13.44 -15.20 -1.60
C THR A 326 -14.25 -16.47 -1.87
N GLY A 327 -13.95 -17.15 -3.00
CA GLY A 327 -14.73 -18.31 -3.45
C GLY A 327 -16.13 -17.96 -3.97
N ALA A 328 -16.45 -16.66 -4.05
CA ALA A 328 -17.71 -16.16 -4.58
C ALA A 328 -17.79 -16.33 -6.11
N ARG A 329 -16.64 -16.30 -6.79
CA ARG A 329 -16.52 -16.50 -8.24
C ARG A 329 -15.37 -17.47 -8.54
N ASP A 330 -15.53 -18.29 -9.58
CA ASP A 330 -14.48 -19.19 -10.05
C ASP A 330 -13.34 -18.40 -10.71
N VAL A 331 -12.10 -18.69 -10.33
CA VAL A 331 -10.91 -18.04 -10.90
C VAL A 331 -10.41 -18.84 -12.09
N ILE A 332 -10.40 -18.20 -13.26
CA ILE A 332 -9.96 -18.80 -14.53
C ILE A 332 -8.74 -18.07 -15.06
N PHE A 333 -7.72 -18.81 -15.46
CA PHE A 333 -6.58 -18.29 -16.22
C PHE A 333 -6.77 -18.68 -17.68
N ALA A 334 -7.06 -17.69 -18.54
CA ALA A 334 -7.24 -17.93 -19.97
C ALA A 334 -5.94 -18.39 -20.66
N GLU A 335 -4.81 -17.98 -20.11
CA GLU A 335 -3.46 -18.26 -20.63
C GLU A 335 -2.39 -18.13 -19.54
N ALA A 336 -1.13 -18.44 -19.89
CA ALA A 336 0.01 -18.19 -18.99
C ALA A 336 0.23 -16.69 -18.76
N ILE A 337 0.23 -16.26 -17.51
CA ILE A 337 0.40 -14.87 -17.12
C ILE A 337 1.86 -14.43 -17.32
N LEU A 338 2.07 -13.34 -18.06
CA LEU A 338 3.35 -12.72 -18.34
C LEU A 338 3.58 -11.50 -17.42
N PRO A 339 4.84 -11.07 -17.21
CA PRO A 339 5.11 -9.87 -16.45
C PRO A 339 4.46 -8.62 -17.03
N GLU A 340 3.90 -7.78 -16.19
CA GLU A 340 3.48 -6.44 -16.60
C GLU A 340 4.70 -5.60 -16.97
N LYS A 341 4.56 -4.80 -18.03
CA LYS A 341 5.60 -3.89 -18.53
C LYS A 341 5.02 -2.54 -18.82
N SER A 342 5.72 -1.49 -18.41
CA SER A 342 5.27 -0.12 -18.60
C SER A 342 6.41 0.84 -18.95
N TRP A 343 6.04 1.98 -19.51
CA TRP A 343 6.87 3.18 -19.52
C TRP A 343 6.09 4.35 -18.92
N ASN A 344 6.80 5.27 -18.32
CA ASN A 344 6.23 6.44 -17.67
C ASN A 344 7.01 7.70 -18.05
N VAL A 345 6.27 8.79 -18.23
CA VAL A 345 6.80 10.16 -18.30
C VAL A 345 6.13 10.97 -17.22
N ASN A 346 6.90 11.77 -16.49
CA ASN A 346 6.38 12.69 -15.50
C ASN A 346 7.07 14.06 -15.59
N LEU A 347 6.29 15.11 -15.38
CA LEU A 347 6.75 16.48 -15.24
C LEU A 347 6.30 16.97 -13.87
N ASN A 348 7.22 17.54 -13.09
CA ASN A 348 6.94 18.13 -11.79
C ASN A 348 7.45 19.56 -11.73
N TRP A 349 6.62 20.45 -11.21
CA TRP A 349 6.96 21.81 -10.85
C TRP A 349 6.71 22.02 -9.36
N ASN A 350 7.73 22.49 -8.66
CA ASN A 350 7.64 22.87 -7.26
C ASN A 350 8.02 24.33 -7.09
N GLN A 351 7.20 25.10 -6.35
CA GLN A 351 7.42 26.51 -6.07
C GLN A 351 7.26 26.79 -4.59
N LYS A 352 8.30 27.34 -3.97
CA LYS A 352 8.29 27.84 -2.60
C LYS A 352 8.21 29.36 -2.61
N LEU A 353 7.27 29.90 -1.83
CA LEU A 353 7.07 31.34 -1.68
C LEU A 353 7.17 31.69 -0.18
N TYR A 354 7.95 32.71 0.12
CA TYR A 354 8.12 33.22 1.48
C TYR A 354 7.47 34.59 1.59
N SER A 355 6.45 34.71 2.44
CA SER A 355 5.84 35.97 2.77
C SER A 355 6.71 36.77 3.73
N LYS A 356 6.72 38.09 3.61
CA LYS A 356 7.33 39.01 4.58
C LYS A 356 6.79 38.85 6.01
N TYR A 357 5.64 38.22 6.17
CA TYR A 357 5.04 37.93 7.49
C TYR A 357 5.41 36.55 8.04
N GLY A 358 6.42 35.89 7.48
CA GLY A 358 6.91 34.58 7.95
C GLY A 358 6.02 33.39 7.55
N THR A 359 5.17 33.55 6.55
CA THR A 359 4.39 32.42 5.99
C THR A 359 5.17 31.79 4.85
N LEU A 360 5.36 30.48 4.92
CA LEU A 360 5.86 29.64 3.84
C LEU A 360 4.67 29.04 3.09
N LEU A 361 4.67 29.18 1.78
CA LEU A 361 3.79 28.48 0.84
C LEU A 361 4.64 27.56 -0.02
N ASP A 362 4.21 26.32 -0.18
CA ASP A 362 4.86 25.31 -1.04
C ASP A 362 3.80 24.73 -1.97
N LEU A 363 3.98 24.97 -3.28
CA LEU A 363 3.13 24.52 -4.36
C LEU A 363 3.85 23.41 -5.12
N ASP A 364 3.19 22.29 -5.34
CA ASP A 364 3.72 21.18 -6.13
C ASP A 364 2.67 20.75 -7.16
N LEU A 365 3.05 20.79 -8.43
CA LEU A 365 2.24 20.35 -9.56
C LEU A 365 2.96 19.23 -10.28
N SER A 366 2.29 18.11 -10.47
CA SER A 366 2.82 16.96 -11.21
C SER A 366 1.85 16.56 -12.31
N ILE A 367 2.37 16.31 -13.51
CA ILE A 367 1.64 15.73 -14.65
C ILE A 367 2.35 14.43 -15.00
N PHE A 368 1.60 13.36 -15.21
CA PHE A 368 2.18 12.07 -15.52
C PHE A 368 1.37 11.29 -16.57
N LYS A 369 2.07 10.40 -17.27
CA LYS A 369 1.46 9.41 -18.14
C LYS A 369 2.23 8.10 -18.02
N THR A 370 1.50 7.02 -17.75
CA THR A 370 2.01 5.65 -17.71
C THR A 370 1.27 4.82 -18.76
N VAL A 371 1.99 4.08 -19.55
CA VAL A 371 1.43 3.17 -20.56
C VAL A 371 1.96 1.77 -20.29
N PHE A 372 1.04 0.84 -20.10
CA PHE A 372 1.34 -0.58 -19.96
C PHE A 372 1.22 -1.23 -21.35
N SER A 373 2.25 -1.93 -21.75
CA SER A 373 2.25 -2.79 -22.94
C SER A 373 1.77 -4.20 -22.67
N ASN A 374 1.81 -4.63 -21.42
CA ASN A 374 1.11 -5.77 -20.85
C ASN A 374 0.63 -5.41 -19.46
N ARG A 375 -0.60 -5.79 -19.12
CA ARG A 375 -1.21 -5.63 -17.80
C ARG A 375 -2.12 -6.83 -17.56
N ILE A 376 -2.18 -7.29 -16.32
CA ILE A 376 -3.09 -8.35 -15.93
C ILE A 376 -4.32 -7.72 -15.32
N LEU A 377 -5.47 -7.99 -15.92
CA LEU A 377 -6.73 -7.41 -15.52
C LEU A 377 -7.76 -8.52 -15.29
N PRO A 378 -8.58 -8.41 -14.23
CA PRO A 378 -9.72 -9.28 -14.04
C PRO A 378 -10.85 -8.87 -15.00
N ASP A 379 -11.40 -9.83 -15.72
CA ASP A 379 -12.66 -9.70 -16.45
C ASP A 379 -13.79 -10.25 -15.58
N TYR A 380 -14.68 -9.36 -15.16
CA TYR A 380 -15.88 -9.64 -14.38
C TYR A 380 -17.16 -9.67 -15.22
N ASP A 381 -17.08 -9.23 -16.49
CA ASP A 381 -18.25 -8.96 -17.33
C ASP A 381 -18.56 -10.13 -18.26
N THR A 382 -17.55 -10.89 -18.74
CA THR A 382 -17.76 -12.02 -19.67
C THR A 382 -18.59 -13.14 -19.04
N ASN A 383 -18.33 -13.47 -17.77
CA ASN A 383 -19.15 -14.40 -17.00
C ASN A 383 -19.28 -13.90 -15.56
N PRO A 384 -20.49 -13.53 -15.11
CA PRO A 384 -20.70 -12.98 -13.76
C PRO A 384 -20.25 -13.88 -12.61
N ASN A 385 -20.14 -15.20 -12.83
CA ASN A 385 -19.74 -16.17 -11.82
C ASN A 385 -18.25 -16.52 -11.89
N GLN A 386 -17.49 -15.83 -12.75
CA GLN A 386 -16.08 -16.07 -12.95
C GLN A 386 -15.28 -14.77 -12.85
N ILE A 387 -14.01 -14.90 -12.49
CA ILE A 387 -13.00 -13.86 -12.65
C ILE A 387 -11.98 -14.43 -13.63
N ILE A 388 -11.96 -13.90 -14.86
CA ILE A 388 -11.07 -14.40 -15.91
C ILE A 388 -9.84 -13.50 -15.98
N TYR A 389 -8.67 -14.07 -15.73
CA TYR A 389 -7.39 -13.37 -15.84
C TYR A 389 -6.69 -13.71 -17.14
N SER A 390 -6.26 -12.69 -17.86
CA SER A 390 -5.48 -12.80 -19.10
C SER A 390 -4.45 -11.69 -19.22
N ASN A 391 -3.48 -11.87 -20.12
CA ASN A 391 -2.61 -10.80 -20.56
C ASN A 391 -3.42 -9.83 -21.42
N LEU A 392 -3.20 -8.53 -21.24
CA LEU A 392 -3.92 -7.51 -22.00
C LEU A 392 -3.50 -7.55 -23.48
N GLU A 393 -4.40 -7.89 -24.37
CA GLU A 393 -4.24 -7.76 -25.82
C GLU A 393 -4.53 -6.31 -26.25
N GLY A 394 -3.62 -5.39 -25.92
CA GLY A 394 -3.82 -3.97 -26.17
C GLY A 394 -2.90 -3.10 -25.32
N THR A 395 -3.41 -1.98 -24.84
CA THR A 395 -2.68 -1.07 -23.96
C THR A 395 -3.55 -0.59 -22.80
N SER A 396 -2.95 -0.43 -21.63
CA SER A 396 -3.58 0.31 -20.53
C SER A 396 -2.85 1.62 -20.33
N VAL A 397 -3.59 2.72 -20.35
CA VAL A 397 -3.05 4.07 -20.21
C VAL A 397 -3.60 4.70 -18.94
N THR A 398 -2.71 5.19 -18.08
CA THR A 398 -3.08 6.00 -16.92
C THR A 398 -2.34 7.33 -17.02
N GLN A 399 -3.08 8.42 -17.04
CA GLN A 399 -2.53 9.76 -17.09
C GLN A 399 -3.25 10.66 -16.09
N GLY A 400 -2.58 11.70 -15.62
CA GLY A 400 -3.21 12.54 -14.62
C GLY A 400 -2.41 13.76 -14.24
N ILE A 401 -3.04 14.56 -13.37
CA ILE A 401 -2.47 15.77 -12.79
C ILE A 401 -2.68 15.72 -11.28
N THR A 402 -1.63 16.02 -10.53
CA THR A 402 -1.66 16.14 -9.07
C THR A 402 -1.22 17.54 -8.67
N PHE A 403 -1.99 18.19 -7.83
CA PHE A 403 -1.67 19.48 -7.24
C PHE A 403 -1.60 19.33 -5.72
N ASN A 404 -0.52 19.84 -5.10
CA ASN A 404 -0.39 19.93 -3.66
C ASN A 404 -0.09 21.38 -3.26
N PHE A 405 -0.80 21.85 -2.26
CA PHE A 405 -0.62 23.12 -1.60
C PHE A 405 -0.32 22.91 -0.13
N ASN A 406 0.83 23.40 0.32
CA ASN A 406 1.22 23.36 1.74
C ASN A 406 1.48 24.78 2.20
N SER A 407 0.89 25.15 3.33
CA SER A 407 1.10 26.46 3.97
C SER A 407 1.47 26.29 5.43
N ARG A 408 2.47 27.07 5.87
CA ARG A 408 2.86 27.19 7.27
C ARG A 408 2.96 28.66 7.62
N ALA A 409 1.99 29.16 8.39
CA ALA A 409 1.96 30.54 8.84
C ALA A 409 2.80 30.72 10.13
N ALA A 410 3.25 31.96 10.36
CA ALA A 410 4.03 32.32 11.56
C ALA A 410 3.28 32.08 12.89
N ASN A 411 1.95 32.16 12.88
CA ASN A 411 1.08 31.87 14.04
C ASN A 411 0.89 30.36 14.28
N GLY A 412 1.57 29.48 13.51
CA GLY A 412 1.52 28.04 13.64
C GLY A 412 0.39 27.37 12.85
N LEU A 413 -0.48 28.13 12.16
CA LEU A 413 -1.48 27.53 11.26
C LEU A 413 -0.79 26.75 10.14
N LYS A 414 -1.17 25.49 9.96
CA LYS A 414 -0.73 24.62 8.86
C LYS A 414 -1.94 24.24 8.03
N ILE A 415 -1.81 24.35 6.72
CA ILE A 415 -2.82 23.93 5.76
C ILE A 415 -2.13 23.08 4.72
N ASN A 416 -2.65 21.89 4.48
CA ASN A 416 -2.22 21.02 3.38
C ASN A 416 -3.47 20.64 2.57
N ILE A 417 -3.40 20.79 1.26
CA ILE A 417 -4.45 20.41 0.32
C ILE A 417 -3.79 19.67 -0.83
N GLY A 418 -4.27 18.49 -1.14
CA GLY A 418 -3.89 17.71 -2.30
C GLY A 418 -5.11 17.42 -3.15
N ALA A 419 -4.97 17.48 -4.46
CA ALA A 419 -5.99 17.07 -5.42
C ALA A 419 -5.32 16.32 -6.58
N THR A 420 -5.92 15.22 -6.99
CA THR A 420 -5.45 14.41 -8.12
C THR A 420 -6.62 14.14 -9.05
N TYR A 421 -6.42 14.35 -10.32
CA TYR A 421 -7.30 13.89 -11.38
C TYR A 421 -6.57 12.83 -12.20
N ILE A 422 -7.23 11.68 -12.40
CA ILE A 422 -6.68 10.52 -13.13
C ILE A 422 -7.66 10.15 -14.24
N ASP A 423 -7.13 9.97 -15.44
CA ASP A 423 -7.81 9.33 -16.55
C ASP A 423 -7.10 8.00 -16.84
N SER A 424 -7.75 6.91 -16.47
CA SER A 424 -7.24 5.55 -16.69
C SER A 424 -8.14 4.82 -17.66
N LYS A 425 -7.54 4.23 -18.71
CA LYS A 425 -8.24 3.55 -19.80
C LYS A 425 -7.59 2.22 -20.11
N ILE A 426 -8.42 1.23 -20.39
CA ILE A 426 -8.06 -0.04 -21.00
C ILE A 426 -8.49 0.05 -22.46
N ILE A 427 -7.56 -0.18 -23.38
CA ILE A 427 -7.79 -0.09 -24.83
C ILE A 427 -7.50 -1.48 -25.42
N GLN A 428 -8.54 -2.20 -25.80
CA GLN A 428 -8.48 -3.56 -26.33
C GLN A 428 -9.51 -3.72 -27.43
N ASN A 429 -9.16 -4.37 -28.56
CA ASN A 429 -10.09 -4.68 -29.65
C ASN A 429 -10.89 -3.45 -30.17
N ASN A 430 -10.25 -2.27 -30.24
CA ASN A 430 -10.87 -0.98 -30.58
C ASN A 430 -11.96 -0.49 -29.58
N ALA A 431 -12.15 -1.17 -28.46
CA ALA A 431 -12.97 -0.70 -27.35
C ALA A 431 -12.08 0.06 -26.33
N THR A 432 -12.71 1.00 -25.61
CA THR A 432 -12.06 1.76 -24.54
C THR A 432 -12.94 1.68 -23.30
N GLU A 433 -12.38 1.18 -22.21
CA GLU A 433 -13.10 0.94 -20.96
C GLU A 433 -12.41 1.61 -19.77
N ASP A 434 -13.23 1.99 -18.79
CA ASP A 434 -12.75 2.43 -17.48
C ASP A 434 -12.48 1.20 -16.60
N PRO A 435 -11.34 1.14 -15.88
CA PRO A 435 -11.09 0.05 -14.94
C PRO A 435 -12.04 0.13 -13.74
N PHE A 436 -12.39 -1.03 -13.17
CA PHE A 436 -13.17 -1.13 -11.95
C PHE A 436 -12.43 -0.53 -10.75
N LEU A 437 -13.19 -0.04 -9.76
CA LEU A 437 -12.71 0.45 -8.47
C LEU A 437 -11.58 1.49 -8.59
N THR A 438 -11.62 2.29 -9.66
CA THR A 438 -10.63 3.35 -9.93
C THR A 438 -11.34 4.70 -10.00
N GLU A 439 -11.01 5.59 -9.07
CA GLU A 439 -11.57 6.93 -9.04
C GLU A 439 -10.92 7.84 -10.09
N LYS A 440 -11.72 8.73 -10.70
CA LYS A 440 -11.21 9.77 -11.61
C LYS A 440 -10.69 11.00 -10.88
N PHE A 441 -11.13 11.21 -9.65
CA PHE A 441 -10.74 12.35 -8.83
C PHE A 441 -10.55 11.90 -7.40
N SER A 442 -9.48 12.34 -6.77
CA SER A 442 -9.28 12.24 -5.33
C SER A 442 -8.67 13.51 -4.76
N GLY A 443 -9.01 13.80 -3.51
CA GLY A 443 -8.49 14.96 -2.79
C GLY A 443 -8.26 14.63 -1.32
N ASN A 444 -7.28 15.30 -0.73
CA ASN A 444 -7.06 15.28 0.70
C ASN A 444 -6.84 16.70 1.22
N TYR A 445 -7.23 16.93 2.46
CA TYR A 445 -6.99 18.21 3.12
C TYR A 445 -6.68 18.00 4.58
N SER A 446 -5.84 18.87 5.13
CA SER A 446 -5.65 18.99 6.57
C SER A 446 -5.40 20.43 6.99
N ILE A 447 -6.01 20.83 8.09
CA ILE A 447 -5.85 22.13 8.73
C ILE A 447 -5.49 21.87 10.18
N SER A 448 -4.38 22.44 10.65
CA SER A 448 -3.95 22.30 12.04
C SER A 448 -3.60 23.67 12.61
N TYR A 449 -4.15 23.96 13.79
CA TYR A 449 -3.94 25.22 14.49
C TYR A 449 -3.56 25.00 15.96
N PRO A 450 -2.35 25.42 16.38
CA PRO A 450 -1.93 25.34 17.79
C PRO A 450 -2.34 26.57 18.58
N LEU A 451 -2.88 26.37 19.77
CA LEU A 451 -2.92 27.36 20.83
C LEU A 451 -1.72 27.14 21.74
N TYR A 452 -1.01 28.23 22.09
CA TYR A 452 0.23 28.12 22.88
C TYR A 452 -0.02 28.20 24.40
N THR A 453 -1.16 28.77 24.78
CA THR A 453 -1.55 28.91 26.20
C THR A 453 -3.08 28.80 26.31
N PRO A 454 -3.63 27.65 26.76
CA PRO A 454 -2.97 26.37 27.02
C PRO A 454 -2.42 25.72 25.72
N LYS A 455 -1.49 24.76 25.86
CA LYS A 455 -0.91 24.04 24.71
C LYS A 455 -1.93 23.03 24.14
N ILE A 456 -2.77 23.49 23.24
CA ILE A 456 -3.80 22.69 22.58
C ILE A 456 -3.59 22.80 21.07
N THR A 457 -3.66 21.68 20.37
CA THR A 457 -3.68 21.68 18.90
C THR A 457 -5.02 21.13 18.41
N PHE A 458 -5.68 21.87 17.55
CA PHE A 458 -6.84 21.40 16.79
C PHE A 458 -6.40 20.98 15.40
N ALA A 459 -6.90 19.84 14.94
CA ALA A 459 -6.63 19.33 13.62
C ALA A 459 -7.92 18.84 12.95
N LEU A 460 -8.17 19.33 11.76
CA LEU A 460 -9.21 18.86 10.85
C LEU A 460 -8.51 18.20 9.66
N SER A 461 -8.94 17.02 9.26
CA SER A 461 -8.42 16.35 8.07
C SER A 461 -9.52 15.60 7.35
N GLY A 462 -9.33 15.36 6.05
CA GLY A 462 -10.29 14.58 5.31
C GLY A 462 -9.79 14.15 3.95
N THR A 463 -10.58 13.26 3.36
CA THR A 463 -10.36 12.70 2.01
C THR A 463 -11.66 12.76 1.24
N VAL A 464 -11.56 13.15 -0.03
CA VAL A 464 -12.67 13.11 -0.99
C VAL A 464 -12.27 12.17 -2.11
N ILE A 465 -13.13 11.20 -2.43
CA ILE A 465 -12.91 10.22 -3.51
C ILE A 465 -14.08 10.34 -4.49
N GLY A 466 -13.77 10.47 -5.77
CA GLY A 466 -14.75 10.54 -6.84
C GLY A 466 -15.44 9.20 -7.10
N PRO A 467 -16.48 9.19 -7.94
CA PRO A 467 -17.15 7.96 -8.33
C PRO A 467 -16.21 6.96 -9.02
N MET A 468 -16.41 5.68 -8.72
CA MET A 468 -15.69 4.55 -9.30
C MET A 468 -16.67 3.62 -9.99
N LYS A 469 -16.30 3.03 -11.14
CA LYS A 469 -17.05 1.92 -11.76
C LYS A 469 -17.03 0.72 -10.83
N LEU A 470 -18.18 0.09 -10.60
CA LEU A 470 -18.34 -1.04 -9.68
C LEU A 470 -18.68 -2.32 -10.44
N PRO A 471 -18.18 -3.50 -9.99
CA PRO A 471 -18.50 -4.77 -10.63
C PRO A 471 -19.95 -5.19 -10.30
N LEU A 472 -20.78 -5.36 -11.32
CA LEU A 472 -22.13 -5.88 -11.20
C LEU A 472 -22.17 -7.37 -11.56
N LEU A 473 -23.20 -8.08 -11.08
CA LEU A 473 -23.45 -9.49 -11.36
C LEU A 473 -24.35 -9.68 -12.61
N GLY A 474 -24.11 -8.88 -13.66
CA GLY A 474 -24.84 -8.93 -14.91
C GLY A 474 -25.96 -7.88 -15.03
N ASP A 475 -26.72 -7.95 -16.13
CA ASP A 475 -27.70 -6.93 -16.51
C ASP A 475 -28.92 -6.82 -15.59
N LEU A 476 -29.22 -7.88 -14.84
CA LEU A 476 -30.34 -7.91 -13.88
C LEU A 476 -29.95 -7.37 -12.48
N ASP A 477 -28.69 -7.07 -12.23
CA ASP A 477 -28.24 -6.48 -10.98
C ASP A 477 -28.66 -5.01 -10.90
N LEU A 478 -29.57 -4.70 -9.99
CA LEU A 478 -30.13 -3.37 -9.82
C LEU A 478 -29.27 -2.42 -8.96
N ARG A 479 -28.10 -2.87 -8.47
CA ARG A 479 -27.19 -2.00 -7.72
C ARG A 479 -26.64 -0.89 -8.63
N ALA A 480 -26.15 0.19 -8.03
CA ALA A 480 -25.61 1.31 -8.81
C ALA A 480 -24.32 0.91 -9.55
N PRO A 481 -24.16 1.26 -10.85
CA PRO A 481 -22.95 0.91 -11.60
C PRO A 481 -21.72 1.74 -11.19
N ASN A 482 -21.90 2.77 -10.38
CA ASN A 482 -20.83 3.62 -9.87
C ASN A 482 -21.04 3.93 -8.39
N SER A 483 -19.94 4.03 -7.64
CA SER A 483 -19.97 4.53 -6.28
C SER A 483 -20.41 6.01 -6.22
N PRO A 484 -20.98 6.49 -5.12
CA PRO A 484 -21.16 7.91 -4.89
C PRO A 484 -19.80 8.61 -4.66
N VAL A 485 -19.81 9.94 -4.59
CA VAL A 485 -18.67 10.69 -4.05
C VAL A 485 -18.54 10.37 -2.56
N ILE A 486 -17.35 9.94 -2.15
CA ILE A 486 -17.03 9.61 -0.76
C ILE A 486 -16.33 10.81 -0.13
N ASN A 487 -16.84 11.30 0.98
CA ASN A 487 -16.22 12.40 1.73
C ASN A 487 -16.08 12.00 3.20
N ILE A 488 -14.84 11.80 3.63
CA ILE A 488 -14.50 11.42 5.01
C ILE A 488 -13.82 12.62 5.67
N MET A 489 -14.38 13.10 6.76
CA MET A 489 -13.80 14.18 7.56
C MET A 489 -13.54 13.70 8.97
N ASN A 490 -12.37 14.08 9.51
CA ASN A 490 -11.94 13.74 10.86
C ASN A 490 -11.55 15.01 11.62
N PHE A 491 -11.80 15.00 12.92
CA PHE A 491 -11.38 16.07 13.82
C PHE A 491 -10.63 15.50 15.02
N GLN A 492 -9.55 16.16 15.42
CA GLN A 492 -8.76 15.80 16.58
C GLN A 492 -8.38 17.03 17.40
N THR A 493 -8.43 16.89 18.72
CA THR A 493 -7.84 17.83 19.66
C THR A 493 -6.72 17.14 20.42
N THR A 494 -5.56 17.80 20.54
CA THR A 494 -4.40 17.31 21.27
C THR A 494 -4.02 18.29 22.36
N PHE A 495 -3.94 17.82 23.60
CA PHE A 495 -3.45 18.56 24.76
C PHE A 495 -2.01 18.12 25.06
N SER A 496 -1.05 19.04 24.96
CA SER A 496 0.37 18.73 25.17
C SER A 496 0.84 19.23 26.55
N PHE A 497 1.40 18.31 27.33
CA PHE A 497 2.02 18.54 28.62
C PHE A 497 3.55 18.34 28.48
N LYS A 498 4.30 18.37 29.60
CA LYS A 498 5.76 18.24 29.53
C LYS A 498 6.23 16.91 28.94
N GLU A 499 5.63 15.80 29.37
CA GLU A 499 6.09 14.44 29.06
C GLU A 499 5.00 13.60 28.41
N PHE A 500 3.77 14.09 28.38
CA PHE A 500 2.66 13.35 27.77
C PHE A 500 1.75 14.25 26.94
N GLU A 501 1.06 13.65 26.00
CA GLU A 501 0.01 14.24 25.19
C GLU A 501 -1.25 13.39 25.34
N LEU A 502 -2.37 14.06 25.63
CA LEU A 502 -3.69 13.46 25.56
C LEU A 502 -4.36 13.93 24.28
N TYR A 503 -4.89 13.02 23.49
CA TYR A 503 -5.62 13.38 22.29
C TYR A 503 -6.94 12.64 22.18
N ALA A 504 -7.94 13.32 21.63
CA ALA A 504 -9.27 12.78 21.40
C ALA A 504 -9.82 13.35 20.09
N GLY A 505 -10.74 12.63 19.49
CA GLY A 505 -11.34 13.08 18.23
C GLY A 505 -12.46 12.18 17.72
N ILE A 506 -12.92 12.53 16.53
CA ILE A 506 -13.96 11.81 15.81
C ILE A 506 -13.45 11.57 14.40
N LYS A 507 -13.51 10.33 13.94
CA LYS A 507 -13.30 9.93 12.54
C LYS A 507 -14.65 9.86 11.84
N ASN A 508 -14.64 10.11 10.54
CA ASN A 508 -15.82 10.04 9.67
C ASN A 508 -17.03 10.81 10.24
N ILE A 509 -16.85 12.11 10.47
CA ILE A 509 -17.88 12.98 11.08
C ILE A 509 -19.20 12.97 10.28
N PHE A 510 -19.12 12.77 8.96
CA PHE A 510 -20.30 12.69 8.10
C PHE A 510 -21.01 11.33 8.15
N ASN A 511 -20.49 10.38 8.92
CA ASN A 511 -21.02 9.04 9.05
C ASN A 511 -21.25 8.34 7.70
N PHE A 512 -20.31 8.53 6.75
CA PHE A 512 -20.40 7.88 5.45
C PHE A 512 -20.26 6.37 5.61
N LYS A 513 -21.15 5.63 4.96
CA LYS A 513 -21.12 4.17 4.83
C LYS A 513 -21.56 3.80 3.40
N PRO A 514 -21.02 2.72 2.83
CA PRO A 514 -21.61 2.08 1.64
C PRO A 514 -23.08 1.69 1.86
N ALA A 515 -23.78 1.45 0.78
CA ALA A 515 -25.15 0.95 0.86
C ALA A 515 -25.18 -0.46 1.49
N ALA A 516 -26.23 -0.78 2.25
CA ALA A 516 -26.39 -2.08 2.92
C ALA A 516 -26.41 -3.29 1.95
N ASN A 517 -26.75 -3.08 0.67
CA ASN A 517 -26.71 -4.10 -0.38
C ASN A 517 -25.34 -4.21 -1.09
N SER A 518 -24.26 -3.70 -0.49
CA SER A 518 -22.91 -3.80 -1.05
C SER A 518 -22.44 -5.26 -1.15
N ILE A 519 -22.88 -6.13 -0.25
CA ILE A 519 -22.70 -7.58 -0.36
C ILE A 519 -23.95 -8.16 -1.02
N ALA A 520 -23.81 -8.70 -2.23
CA ALA A 520 -24.91 -9.37 -2.89
C ALA A 520 -25.25 -10.65 -2.12
N ARG A 521 -26.55 -10.94 -1.95
CA ARG A 521 -27.06 -12.12 -1.24
C ARG A 521 -26.37 -12.44 0.07
N ALA A 522 -26.09 -11.43 0.89
CA ALA A 522 -25.46 -11.60 2.20
C ALA A 522 -26.18 -12.64 3.10
N PHE A 523 -27.50 -12.84 2.90
CA PHE A 523 -28.31 -13.82 3.62
C PHE A 523 -28.11 -15.28 3.18
N ASP A 524 -27.45 -15.52 2.03
CA ASP A 524 -27.16 -16.86 1.48
C ASP A 524 -25.72 -16.93 0.94
N PRO A 525 -24.71 -16.85 1.81
CA PRO A 525 -23.31 -16.68 1.39
C PRO A 525 -22.66 -17.96 0.83
N PHE A 526 -23.41 -19.04 0.71
CA PHE A 526 -23.00 -20.29 0.06
C PHE A 526 -23.85 -20.65 -1.15
N ASP A 527 -24.70 -19.72 -1.64
CA ASP A 527 -25.58 -19.87 -2.79
C ASP A 527 -26.43 -21.15 -2.78
N LYS A 528 -26.92 -21.54 -1.58
CA LYS A 528 -27.68 -22.77 -1.39
C LYS A 528 -29.04 -22.74 -2.08
N ASP A 529 -29.62 -21.55 -2.24
CA ASP A 529 -30.91 -21.28 -2.87
C ASP A 529 -30.75 -20.61 -4.24
N VAL A 530 -29.57 -20.74 -4.88
CA VAL A 530 -29.30 -20.23 -6.23
C VAL A 530 -29.39 -21.35 -7.26
N GLU A 531 -30.12 -21.11 -8.35
CA GLU A 531 -30.18 -22.01 -9.49
C GLU A 531 -29.19 -21.58 -10.56
N PHE A 532 -28.40 -22.54 -11.07
CA PHE A 532 -27.44 -22.34 -12.14
C PHE A 532 -27.90 -23.10 -13.41
N ASP A 533 -27.67 -22.50 -14.57
CA ASP A 533 -27.88 -23.18 -15.86
C ASP A 533 -26.74 -24.18 -16.18
N ALA A 534 -26.82 -24.82 -17.35
CA ALA A 534 -25.84 -25.80 -17.80
C ALA A 534 -24.45 -25.18 -18.07
N ASN A 535 -24.34 -23.85 -18.18
CA ASN A 535 -23.12 -23.10 -18.39
C ASN A 535 -22.58 -22.52 -17.06
N GLY A 536 -23.22 -22.80 -15.92
CA GLY A 536 -22.86 -22.27 -14.61
C GLY A 536 -23.29 -20.82 -14.40
N GLN A 537 -24.20 -20.26 -15.20
CA GLN A 537 -24.73 -18.92 -14.99
C GLN A 537 -25.97 -18.97 -14.10
N VAL A 538 -26.11 -17.94 -13.22
CA VAL A 538 -27.26 -17.84 -12.33
C VAL A 538 -28.54 -17.60 -13.12
N VAL A 539 -29.59 -18.36 -12.82
CA VAL A 539 -30.90 -18.24 -13.44
C VAL A 539 -31.82 -17.36 -12.59
N ALA A 540 -32.49 -16.42 -13.23
CA ALA A 540 -33.54 -15.64 -12.55
C ALA A 540 -34.73 -16.54 -12.17
N THR A 541 -35.08 -16.54 -10.90
CA THR A 541 -36.20 -17.30 -10.32
C THR A 541 -37.12 -16.35 -9.53
N PRO A 542 -38.35 -16.77 -9.17
CA PRO A 542 -39.21 -15.94 -8.32
C PRO A 542 -38.56 -15.52 -6.98
N ASN A 543 -37.69 -16.36 -6.43
CA ASN A 543 -36.98 -16.08 -5.18
C ASN A 543 -35.64 -15.32 -5.41
N ASN A 544 -35.15 -15.26 -6.64
CA ASN A 544 -33.94 -14.56 -7.06
C ASN A 544 -34.16 -13.85 -8.40
N PRO A 545 -35.06 -12.85 -8.47
CA PRO A 545 -35.46 -12.22 -9.73
C PRO A 545 -34.32 -11.44 -10.42
N ASN A 546 -33.32 -11.06 -9.67
CA ASN A 546 -32.15 -10.31 -10.17
C ASN A 546 -30.96 -11.23 -10.55
N ALA A 547 -31.14 -12.54 -10.49
CA ALA A 547 -30.12 -13.55 -10.83
C ALA A 547 -28.77 -13.28 -10.10
N LEU A 548 -28.80 -12.99 -8.81
CA LEU A 548 -27.61 -12.72 -8.01
C LEU A 548 -27.06 -14.00 -7.37
N SER A 549 -25.76 -14.10 -7.24
CA SER A 549 -25.04 -14.99 -6.31
C SER A 549 -24.44 -14.18 -5.16
N PHE A 550 -23.88 -14.86 -4.17
CA PHE A 550 -23.10 -14.19 -3.11
C PHE A 550 -21.86 -13.53 -3.69
N ASP A 551 -21.70 -12.22 -3.47
CA ASP A 551 -20.53 -11.50 -3.97
C ASP A 551 -20.22 -10.26 -3.11
N PRO A 552 -19.06 -10.24 -2.41
CA PRO A 552 -18.57 -9.08 -1.67
C PRO A 552 -17.68 -8.15 -2.51
N SER A 553 -17.42 -8.46 -3.80
CA SER A 553 -16.47 -7.70 -4.65
C SER A 553 -16.91 -6.27 -4.96
N TYR A 554 -18.19 -5.96 -4.76
CA TYR A 554 -18.78 -4.64 -4.96
C TYR A 554 -18.47 -3.67 -3.81
N VAL A 555 -17.98 -4.14 -2.64
CA VAL A 555 -17.68 -3.27 -1.48
C VAL A 555 -16.57 -2.29 -1.84
N TYR A 556 -16.92 -1.01 -2.00
CA TYR A 556 -16.03 0.04 -2.50
C TYR A 556 -15.43 0.93 -1.40
N TYR A 557 -15.87 0.78 -0.15
CA TYR A 557 -15.35 1.51 1.00
C TYR A 557 -15.64 0.77 2.30
N SER A 558 -14.99 1.19 3.43
CA SER A 558 -15.24 0.62 4.75
C SER A 558 -16.65 0.92 5.23
N ASN A 559 -17.32 -0.07 5.82
CA ASN A 559 -18.63 0.08 6.46
C ASN A 559 -18.54 0.74 7.86
N GLN A 560 -17.32 0.99 8.37
CA GLN A 560 -17.15 1.70 9.64
C GLN A 560 -17.66 3.14 9.51
N GLY A 561 -18.78 3.43 10.16
CA GLY A 561 -19.37 4.76 10.24
C GLY A 561 -18.55 5.72 11.14
N MET A 562 -19.25 6.67 11.75
CA MET A 562 -18.64 7.63 12.67
C MET A 562 -18.02 6.92 13.88
N ASN A 563 -16.77 7.27 14.22
CA ASN A 563 -16.00 6.60 15.26
C ASN A 563 -15.26 7.62 16.14
N GLY A 564 -15.55 7.64 17.43
CA GLY A 564 -14.81 8.43 18.42
C GLY A 564 -13.54 7.72 18.86
N PHE A 565 -12.49 8.47 19.19
CA PHE A 565 -11.25 7.91 19.73
C PHE A 565 -10.66 8.77 20.84
N LEU A 566 -9.91 8.11 21.73
CA LEU A 566 -9.14 8.71 22.81
C LEU A 566 -7.77 8.03 22.89
N GLY A 567 -6.71 8.81 23.03
CA GLY A 567 -5.36 8.27 23.12
C GLY A 567 -4.41 9.10 23.97
N LEU A 568 -3.34 8.44 24.37
CA LEU A 568 -2.27 8.98 25.21
C LEU A 568 -0.91 8.67 24.58
N ARG A 569 -0.03 9.69 24.51
CA ARG A 569 1.40 9.53 24.25
C ARG A 569 2.18 9.95 25.48
N TYR A 570 3.13 9.13 25.86
CA TYR A 570 4.04 9.40 26.96
C TYR A 570 5.48 9.12 26.53
N HIS A 571 6.40 10.01 26.90
CA HIS A 571 7.83 9.82 26.63
C HIS A 571 8.67 10.28 27.81
N ILE A 572 9.63 9.43 28.17
CA ILE A 572 10.65 9.76 29.19
C ILE A 572 11.77 10.52 28.51
N LYS A 573 12.18 11.65 29.09
CA LYS A 573 13.31 12.46 28.62
C LYS A 573 14.66 11.90 29.03
#